data_7f7f7b1f9dc30cf699fbd1df99de46a6
#
_entry.id   7f7f7b1f9dc30cf699fbd1df99de46a6
#
_cell.length_a   1.000
_cell.length_b   1.000
_cell.length_c   1.000
_cell.angle_alpha   90.00
_cell.angle_beta   90.00
_cell.angle_gamma   90.00
#
_symmetry.space_group_name_H-M   'P 1'
#
loop_
_entity.id
_entity.type
_entity.pdbx_description
1 polymer ?
#
loop_
_entity_poly.entity_id
_entity_poly.type
_entity_poly.pdbx_seq_one_letter_code
_entity_poly.pdbx_strand_id
1 'polypeptide(L)'
;MAPEWAQATRPLVILFTAINLTVTLIFKANVDAQGGAYATGVLVLMTSAGLATTIDIFYRRKGPWYRRLSWLFAIITLVFVYTTIDNEIEKGFQGLQIASFFIFAIIATSIWSRIARARELRFGGFQFNDSHSKLLWDSIRELEITVLVPHRPGRLTLAQKESQIRREHRIPRDLMIVFLEVVLSDASEFVNDPHLQIRQEEGRYVMKITDAASIAHTLAAVALELAKVGRPPEIHFGWSDESPLSVSFGFLLFGEGNVPWLVRELLRRAEPDEAKRPLVTVAGSG
;
A
#
# COMPACT_ATOMS: atom_id res chain seq x y z
N MET A 1 6.79 0.29 3.76
CA MET A 1 7.13 0.66 5.15
C MET A 1 8.46 0.00 5.51
N ALA A 2 9.48 0.80 5.83
CA ALA A 2 10.75 0.27 6.31
C ALA A 2 10.60 -0.30 7.74
N PRO A 3 11.37 -1.32 8.14
CA PRO A 3 11.39 -1.82 9.49
C PRO A 3 11.84 -0.74 10.50
N GLU A 4 11.33 -0.78 11.74
CA GLU A 4 11.70 0.19 12.79
C GLU A 4 13.22 0.24 13.05
N TRP A 5 13.91 -0.92 12.95
CA TRP A 5 15.36 -0.98 13.08
C TRP A 5 16.11 -0.23 11.97
N ALA A 6 15.47 0.01 10.81
CA ALA A 6 16.08 0.78 9.72
C ALA A 6 16.05 2.30 9.96
N GLN A 7 15.30 2.78 10.94
CA GLN A 7 15.27 4.19 11.33
C GLN A 7 16.50 4.61 12.14
N ALA A 8 17.15 3.66 12.80
CA ALA A 8 18.35 3.95 13.55
C ALA A 8 19.58 3.92 12.64
N THR A 9 20.42 4.96 12.70
CA THR A 9 21.63 5.07 11.86
C THR A 9 22.64 3.96 12.10
N ARG A 10 22.81 3.52 13.34
CA ARG A 10 23.78 2.50 13.73
C ARG A 10 23.53 1.10 13.17
N PRO A 11 22.29 0.54 13.22
CA PRO A 11 22.01 -0.75 12.62
C PRO A 11 22.24 -0.80 11.11
N LEU A 12 21.97 0.30 10.40
CA LEU A 12 22.23 0.38 8.97
C LEU A 12 23.74 0.34 8.66
N VAL A 13 24.55 1.07 9.43
CA VAL A 13 26.02 1.04 9.26
C VAL A 13 26.56 -0.36 9.48
N ILE A 14 26.13 -1.04 10.55
CA ILE A 14 26.55 -2.43 10.82
C ILE A 14 26.12 -3.37 9.70
N LEU A 15 24.88 -3.24 9.21
CA LEU A 15 24.37 -4.04 8.10
C LEU A 15 25.21 -3.84 6.83
N PHE A 16 25.48 -2.59 6.44
CA PHE A 16 26.30 -2.29 5.26
C PHE A 16 27.72 -2.81 5.41
N THR A 17 28.31 -2.66 6.60
CA THR A 17 29.65 -3.20 6.88
C THR A 17 29.66 -4.73 6.76
N ALA A 18 28.66 -5.41 7.30
CA ALA A 18 28.53 -6.86 7.21
C ALA A 18 28.34 -7.32 5.74
N ILE A 19 27.53 -6.63 4.96
CA ILE A 19 27.37 -6.91 3.53
C ILE A 19 28.69 -6.75 2.78
N ASN A 20 29.39 -5.62 2.99
CA ASN A 20 30.66 -5.35 2.33
C ASN A 20 31.73 -6.39 2.69
N LEU A 21 31.81 -6.76 3.96
CA LEU A 21 32.74 -7.82 4.41
C LEU A 21 32.40 -9.17 3.76
N THR A 22 31.13 -9.53 3.73
CA THR A 22 30.63 -10.76 3.10
C THR A 22 30.98 -10.79 1.61
N VAL A 23 30.73 -9.71 0.88
CA VAL A 23 31.08 -9.59 -0.53
C VAL A 23 32.59 -9.73 -0.74
N THR A 24 33.39 -9.07 0.09
CA THR A 24 34.87 -9.18 0.03
C THR A 24 35.36 -10.60 0.24
N LEU A 25 34.76 -11.32 1.17
CA LEU A 25 35.10 -12.73 1.44
C LEU A 25 34.68 -13.65 0.28
N ILE A 26 33.50 -13.47 -0.30
CA ILE A 26 32.99 -14.23 -1.46
C ILE A 26 33.96 -14.09 -2.63
N PHE A 27 34.40 -12.87 -2.93
CA PHE A 27 35.34 -12.59 -4.01
C PHE A 27 36.83 -12.86 -3.63
N LYS A 28 37.10 -13.38 -2.42
CA LYS A 28 38.48 -13.63 -1.94
C LYS A 28 39.40 -12.41 -2.07
N ALA A 29 38.82 -11.23 -1.81
CA ALA A 29 39.49 -9.93 -1.97
C ALA A 29 40.02 -9.64 -3.41
N ASN A 30 39.50 -10.32 -4.43
CA ASN A 30 39.84 -10.02 -5.83
C ASN A 30 39.14 -8.74 -6.29
N VAL A 31 39.94 -7.69 -6.46
CA VAL A 31 39.45 -6.34 -6.81
C VAL A 31 38.85 -6.29 -8.21
N ASP A 32 39.40 -7.03 -9.17
CA ASP A 32 38.90 -7.04 -10.55
C ASP A 32 37.52 -7.71 -10.63
N ALA A 33 37.34 -8.83 -9.92
CA ALA A 33 36.04 -9.50 -9.84
C ALA A 33 34.99 -8.65 -9.10
N GLN A 34 35.38 -7.97 -8.03
CA GLN A 34 34.51 -7.02 -7.32
C GLN A 34 34.16 -5.83 -8.21
N GLY A 35 35.12 -5.29 -8.96
CA GLY A 35 34.91 -4.21 -9.91
C GLY A 35 33.90 -4.57 -11.00
N GLY A 36 33.97 -5.78 -11.54
CA GLY A 36 32.98 -6.32 -12.49
C GLY A 36 31.59 -6.41 -11.90
N ALA A 37 31.44 -6.97 -10.70
CA ALA A 37 30.15 -7.08 -10.00
C ALA A 37 29.55 -5.71 -9.67
N TYR A 38 30.38 -4.75 -9.26
CA TYR A 38 29.95 -3.37 -9.01
C TYR A 38 29.46 -2.69 -10.29
N ALA A 39 30.20 -2.82 -11.39
CA ALA A 39 29.83 -2.26 -12.68
C ALA A 39 28.48 -2.80 -13.16
N THR A 40 28.25 -4.12 -13.03
CA THR A 40 26.97 -4.76 -13.33
C THR A 40 25.84 -4.17 -12.48
N GLY A 41 26.04 -4.02 -11.18
CA GLY A 41 25.04 -3.46 -10.28
C GLY A 41 24.64 -2.02 -10.66
N VAL A 42 25.62 -1.17 -10.97
CA VAL A 42 25.40 0.21 -11.43
C VAL A 42 24.67 0.25 -12.77
N LEU A 43 25.08 -0.56 -13.73
CA LEU A 43 24.47 -0.62 -15.06
C LEU A 43 23.00 -1.10 -15.00
N VAL A 44 22.70 -2.10 -14.19
CA VAL A 44 21.32 -2.58 -13.97
C VAL A 44 20.47 -1.49 -13.32
N LEU A 45 21.01 -0.78 -12.32
CA LEU A 45 20.33 0.35 -11.69
C LEU A 45 20.00 1.46 -12.69
N MET A 46 20.99 1.87 -13.49
CA MET A 46 20.81 2.91 -14.53
C MET A 46 19.82 2.48 -15.61
N THR A 47 19.87 1.22 -16.02
CA THR A 47 18.92 0.64 -16.97
C THR A 47 17.49 0.68 -16.43
N SER A 48 17.30 0.26 -15.17
CA SER A 48 15.97 0.26 -14.53
C SER A 48 15.43 1.68 -14.35
N ALA A 49 16.26 2.63 -13.94
CA ALA A 49 15.89 4.04 -13.82
C ALA A 49 15.52 4.66 -15.17
N GLY A 50 16.31 4.37 -16.21
CA GLY A 50 16.03 4.82 -17.58
C GLY A 50 14.71 4.27 -18.11
N LEU A 51 14.45 2.98 -17.89
CA LEU A 51 13.20 2.32 -18.27
C LEU A 51 12.01 2.94 -17.53
N ALA A 52 12.10 3.10 -16.21
CA ALA A 52 11.04 3.69 -15.40
C ALA A 52 10.73 5.12 -15.85
N THR A 53 11.76 5.95 -16.11
CA THR A 53 11.61 7.32 -16.58
C THR A 53 10.96 7.36 -17.97
N THR A 54 11.39 6.48 -18.88
CA THR A 54 10.80 6.37 -20.23
C THR A 54 9.31 6.05 -20.16
N ILE A 55 8.93 5.08 -19.33
CA ILE A 55 7.56 4.67 -19.14
C ILE A 55 6.74 5.80 -18.49
N ASP A 56 7.26 6.44 -17.45
CA ASP A 56 6.54 7.53 -16.76
C ASP A 56 6.26 8.71 -17.70
N ILE A 57 7.25 9.14 -18.47
CA ILE A 57 7.08 10.22 -19.42
C ILE A 57 6.09 9.84 -20.53
N PHE A 58 6.15 8.60 -21.01
CA PHE A 58 5.27 8.13 -22.08
C PHE A 58 3.80 8.05 -21.66
N TYR A 59 3.51 7.55 -20.45
CA TYR A 59 2.14 7.32 -20.00
C TYR A 59 1.53 8.51 -19.26
N ARG A 60 2.30 9.24 -18.44
CA ARG A 60 1.77 10.30 -17.58
C ARG A 60 1.85 11.69 -18.18
N ARG A 61 2.81 11.96 -19.06
CA ARG A 61 3.04 13.29 -19.64
C ARG A 61 2.45 13.38 -21.04
N LYS A 62 1.55 14.37 -21.24
CA LYS A 62 0.92 14.63 -22.54
C LYS A 62 1.57 15.85 -23.21
N GLY A 63 1.92 15.71 -24.50
CA GLY A 63 2.46 16.80 -25.32
C GLY A 63 3.58 16.36 -26.26
N PRO A 64 3.81 17.09 -27.38
CA PRO A 64 4.79 16.71 -28.39
C PRO A 64 6.23 16.75 -27.86
N TRP A 65 6.53 17.68 -26.95
CA TRP A 65 7.83 17.79 -26.31
C TRP A 65 8.17 16.55 -25.46
N TYR A 66 7.20 16.09 -24.64
CA TYR A 66 7.39 14.92 -23.80
C TYR A 66 7.54 13.63 -24.61
N ARG A 67 6.88 13.50 -25.76
CA ARG A 67 7.10 12.35 -26.66
C ARG A 67 8.54 12.31 -27.18
N ARG A 68 9.13 13.45 -27.57
CA ARG A 68 10.53 13.52 -28.00
C ARG A 68 11.49 13.17 -26.85
N LEU A 69 11.19 13.67 -25.65
CA LEU A 69 11.96 13.38 -24.45
C LEU A 69 11.91 11.89 -24.08
N SER A 70 10.74 11.24 -24.21
CA SER A 70 10.59 9.81 -23.99
C SER A 70 11.46 8.97 -24.94
N TRP A 71 11.54 9.35 -26.23
CA TRP A 71 12.42 8.69 -27.19
C TRP A 71 13.90 8.87 -26.85
N LEU A 72 14.29 10.04 -26.38
CA LEU A 72 15.66 10.29 -25.92
C LEU A 72 16.02 9.37 -24.73
N PHE A 73 15.16 9.27 -23.72
CA PHE A 73 15.37 8.36 -22.61
C PHE A 73 15.34 6.89 -23.03
N ALA A 74 14.51 6.52 -24.00
CA ALA A 74 14.50 5.17 -24.56
C ALA A 74 15.84 4.81 -25.21
N ILE A 75 16.44 5.73 -25.98
CA ILE A 75 17.76 5.55 -26.58
C ILE A 75 18.83 5.40 -25.50
N ILE A 76 18.84 6.27 -24.49
CA ILE A 76 19.78 6.19 -23.36
C ILE A 76 19.64 4.85 -22.63
N THR A 77 18.41 4.40 -22.39
CA THR A 77 18.14 3.11 -21.76
C THR A 77 18.68 1.96 -22.61
N LEU A 78 18.50 2.01 -23.92
CA LEU A 78 19.01 0.99 -24.85
C LEU A 78 20.54 0.92 -24.82
N VAL A 79 21.24 2.07 -24.73
CA VAL A 79 22.69 2.10 -24.54
C VAL A 79 23.08 1.42 -23.23
N PHE A 80 22.40 1.69 -22.13
CA PHE A 80 22.68 1.03 -20.85
C PHE A 80 22.40 -0.48 -20.90
N VAL A 81 21.34 -0.92 -21.58
CA VAL A 81 21.07 -2.35 -21.82
C VAL A 81 22.22 -2.99 -22.59
N TYR A 82 22.65 -2.37 -23.68
CA TYR A 82 23.77 -2.87 -24.47
C TYR A 82 25.05 -2.97 -23.63
N THR A 83 25.40 -1.91 -22.90
CA THR A 83 26.60 -1.88 -22.06
C THR A 83 26.53 -2.92 -20.93
N THR A 84 25.33 -3.17 -20.38
CA THR A 84 25.13 -4.22 -19.37
C THR A 84 25.40 -5.59 -19.95
N ILE A 85 24.89 -5.89 -21.14
CA ILE A 85 25.11 -7.17 -21.83
C ILE A 85 26.59 -7.36 -22.15
N ASP A 86 27.22 -6.33 -22.67
CA ASP A 86 28.65 -6.33 -23.03
C ASP A 86 29.54 -6.60 -21.78
N ASN A 87 29.25 -5.89 -20.68
CA ASN A 87 29.97 -6.11 -19.41
C ASN A 87 29.83 -7.55 -18.90
N GLU A 88 28.64 -8.15 -19.02
CA GLU A 88 28.41 -9.54 -18.61
C GLU A 88 29.16 -10.54 -19.50
N ILE A 89 29.27 -10.28 -20.79
CA ILE A 89 30.03 -11.12 -21.72
C ILE A 89 31.53 -11.06 -21.41
N GLU A 90 32.06 -9.87 -21.12
CA GLU A 90 33.48 -9.67 -20.83
C GLU A 90 33.90 -10.15 -19.44
N LYS A 91 33.11 -9.83 -18.39
CA LYS A 91 33.45 -10.08 -16.99
C LYS A 91 32.88 -11.38 -16.43
N GLY A 92 31.99 -12.03 -17.18
CA GLY A 92 31.29 -13.25 -16.75
C GLY A 92 30.13 -12.99 -15.80
N PHE A 93 29.25 -13.99 -15.70
CA PHE A 93 27.97 -13.89 -14.99
C PHE A 93 28.08 -13.93 -13.43
N GLN A 94 29.28 -14.02 -12.86
CA GLN A 94 29.44 -14.13 -11.41
C GLN A 94 28.92 -12.89 -10.67
N GLY A 95 29.15 -11.69 -11.21
CA GLY A 95 28.63 -10.44 -10.65
C GLY A 95 27.12 -10.39 -10.65
N LEU A 96 26.50 -10.80 -11.75
CA LEU A 96 25.05 -10.85 -11.90
C LEU A 96 24.42 -11.86 -10.94
N GLN A 97 25.01 -13.04 -10.77
CA GLN A 97 24.53 -14.08 -9.85
C GLN A 97 24.52 -13.57 -8.42
N ILE A 98 25.60 -12.94 -7.97
CA ILE A 98 25.70 -12.40 -6.61
C ILE A 98 24.74 -11.24 -6.40
N ALA A 99 24.67 -10.30 -7.33
CA ALA A 99 23.73 -9.18 -7.29
C ALA A 99 22.28 -9.70 -7.24
N SER A 100 21.94 -10.66 -8.09
CA SER A 100 20.59 -11.27 -8.11
C SER A 100 20.24 -11.96 -6.80
N PHE A 101 21.18 -12.65 -6.18
CA PHE A 101 20.96 -13.27 -4.86
C PHE A 101 20.67 -12.23 -3.78
N PHE A 102 21.45 -11.14 -3.71
CA PHE A 102 21.18 -10.06 -2.75
C PHE A 102 19.86 -9.35 -3.02
N ILE A 103 19.54 -9.05 -4.28
CA ILE A 103 18.27 -8.43 -4.66
C ILE A 103 17.09 -9.34 -4.24
N PHE A 104 17.20 -10.64 -4.54
CA PHE A 104 16.18 -11.60 -4.15
C PHE A 104 16.04 -11.68 -2.61
N ALA A 105 17.12 -11.71 -1.87
CA ALA A 105 17.10 -11.74 -0.40
C ALA A 105 16.43 -10.46 0.18
N ILE A 106 16.76 -9.28 -0.36
CA ILE A 106 16.16 -8.01 0.05
C ILE A 106 14.65 -8.00 -0.28
N ILE A 107 14.27 -8.42 -1.48
CA ILE A 107 12.87 -8.49 -1.89
C ILE A 107 12.10 -9.47 -1.01
N ALA A 108 12.62 -10.69 -0.80
CA ALA A 108 12.01 -11.71 0.03
C ALA A 108 11.83 -11.22 1.48
N THR A 109 12.86 -10.60 2.06
CA THR A 109 12.81 -10.02 3.41
C THR A 109 11.81 -8.87 3.50
N SER A 110 11.75 -8.01 2.47
CA SER A 110 10.80 -6.91 2.37
C SER A 110 9.36 -7.41 2.28
N ILE A 111 9.11 -8.42 1.45
CA ILE A 111 7.80 -9.06 1.31
C ILE A 111 7.39 -9.72 2.63
N TRP A 112 8.28 -10.49 3.25
CA TRP A 112 8.03 -11.12 4.54
C TRP A 112 7.68 -10.11 5.63
N SER A 113 8.49 -9.06 5.76
CA SER A 113 8.26 -7.96 6.70
C SER A 113 6.93 -7.24 6.43
N ARG A 114 6.55 -7.06 5.17
CA ARG A 114 5.29 -6.45 4.75
C ARG A 114 4.10 -7.34 5.11
N ILE A 115 4.18 -8.65 4.82
CA ILE A 115 3.13 -9.61 5.16
C ILE A 115 2.94 -9.70 6.68
N ALA A 116 4.03 -9.76 7.44
CA ALA A 116 3.97 -9.81 8.89
C ALA A 116 3.26 -8.58 9.48
N ARG A 117 3.61 -7.39 9.00
CA ARG A 117 3.02 -6.12 9.47
C ARG A 117 1.60 -5.87 8.95
N ALA A 118 1.29 -6.30 7.74
CA ALA A 118 -0.06 -6.18 7.20
C ALA A 118 -1.11 -6.97 8.02
N ARG A 119 -0.68 -7.96 8.80
CA ARG A 119 -1.55 -8.81 9.61
C ARG A 119 -1.73 -8.34 11.05
N GLU A 120 -1.01 -7.34 11.50
CA GLU A 120 -1.07 -6.79 12.84
C GLU A 120 -1.74 -5.42 12.82
N LEU A 121 -2.87 -5.28 13.50
CA LEU A 121 -3.55 -4.01 13.61
C LEU A 121 -2.78 -3.13 14.61
N ARG A 122 -2.08 -2.14 14.11
CA ARG A 122 -1.42 -1.10 14.89
C ARG A 122 -2.25 0.17 14.79
N PHE A 123 -2.97 0.47 15.83
CA PHE A 123 -3.84 1.64 15.90
C PHE A 123 -3.80 2.24 17.30
N GLY A 124 -3.37 3.50 17.40
CA GLY A 124 -3.27 4.25 18.65
C GLY A 124 -4.51 5.08 19.01
N GLY A 125 -5.40 5.30 18.03
CA GLY A 125 -6.57 6.17 18.16
C GLY A 125 -6.75 7.09 16.96
N PHE A 126 -7.82 7.90 16.96
CA PHE A 126 -8.06 8.97 16.01
C PHE A 126 -7.87 10.32 16.68
N GLN A 127 -7.27 11.27 15.96
CA GLN A 127 -7.30 12.68 16.34
C GLN A 127 -8.47 13.35 15.60
N PHE A 128 -9.38 13.97 16.35
CA PHE A 128 -10.50 14.70 15.74
C PHE A 128 -10.03 16.09 15.31
N ASN A 129 -10.32 16.46 14.06
CA ASN A 129 -9.96 17.79 13.54
C ASN A 129 -10.74 18.92 14.21
N ASP A 130 -11.95 18.64 14.67
CA ASP A 130 -12.84 19.62 15.28
C ASP A 130 -13.85 18.98 16.23
N SER A 131 -14.43 19.80 17.12
CA SER A 131 -15.44 19.36 18.10
C SER A 131 -16.74 18.88 17.44
N HIS A 132 -17.07 19.38 16.25
CA HIS A 132 -18.25 18.97 15.50
C HIS A 132 -18.10 17.52 15.00
N SER A 133 -16.93 17.16 14.47
CA SER A 133 -16.61 15.79 14.07
C SER A 133 -16.70 14.82 15.24
N LYS A 134 -16.32 15.25 16.46
CA LYS A 134 -16.46 14.43 17.65
C LYS A 134 -17.93 14.21 18.04
N LEU A 135 -18.77 15.24 17.97
CA LEU A 135 -20.22 15.11 18.22
C LEU A 135 -20.88 14.16 17.22
N LEU A 136 -20.55 14.30 15.93
CA LEU A 136 -21.05 13.41 14.89
C LEU A 136 -20.57 11.97 15.08
N TRP A 137 -19.32 11.77 15.50
CA TRP A 137 -18.79 10.46 15.87
C TRP A 137 -19.60 9.80 16.98
N ASP A 138 -19.85 10.54 18.05
CA ASP A 138 -20.63 10.03 19.19
C ASP A 138 -22.07 9.70 18.76
N SER A 139 -22.70 10.52 17.90
CA SER A 139 -24.01 10.24 17.33
C SER A 139 -24.04 8.98 16.45
N ILE A 140 -22.99 8.75 15.68
CA ILE A 140 -22.90 7.54 14.82
C ILE A 140 -22.73 6.28 15.67
N ARG A 141 -22.01 6.36 16.79
CA ARG A 141 -21.82 5.23 17.72
C ARG A 141 -23.10 4.78 18.41
N GLU A 142 -24.10 5.66 18.52
CA GLU A 142 -25.41 5.37 19.10
C GLU A 142 -26.40 4.76 18.11
N LEU A 143 -26.05 4.68 16.80
CA LEU A 143 -26.90 4.05 15.80
C LEU A 143 -27.05 2.56 16.07
N GLU A 144 -28.27 2.06 15.91
CA GLU A 144 -28.59 0.64 16.15
C GLU A 144 -27.84 -0.29 15.18
N ILE A 145 -27.73 0.13 13.90
CA ILE A 145 -26.97 -0.57 12.87
C ILE A 145 -26.20 0.47 12.06
N THR A 146 -24.87 0.34 12.02
CA THR A 146 -24.00 1.20 11.23
C THR A 146 -23.49 0.47 10.01
N VAL A 147 -23.88 0.93 8.83
CA VAL A 147 -23.39 0.43 7.54
C VAL A 147 -22.25 1.32 7.08
N LEU A 148 -21.06 0.76 7.00
CA LEU A 148 -19.84 1.43 6.57
C LEU A 148 -19.56 1.10 5.10
N VAL A 149 -19.34 2.12 4.27
CA VAL A 149 -19.05 1.95 2.84
C VAL A 149 -17.78 2.70 2.47
N PRO A 150 -16.71 2.00 2.10
CA PRO A 150 -15.51 2.65 1.56
C PRO A 150 -15.83 3.41 0.27
N HIS A 151 -15.43 4.68 0.22
CA HIS A 151 -15.64 5.57 -0.91
C HIS A 151 -14.32 6.19 -1.35
N ARG A 152 -14.10 6.23 -2.67
CA ARG A 152 -12.96 6.92 -3.27
C ARG A 152 -13.47 8.12 -4.05
N PRO A 153 -13.16 9.36 -3.61
CA PRO A 153 -13.56 10.57 -4.30
C PRO A 153 -13.12 10.58 -5.77
N GLY A 154 -13.96 11.14 -6.63
CA GLY A 154 -13.65 11.31 -8.07
C GLY A 154 -13.99 10.11 -8.96
N ARG A 155 -14.41 8.97 -8.42
CA ARG A 155 -14.84 7.81 -9.22
C ARG A 155 -16.37 7.76 -9.41
N LEU A 156 -17.12 7.93 -8.33
CA LEU A 156 -18.59 8.01 -8.30
C LEU A 156 -18.99 9.12 -7.35
N THR A 157 -20.18 9.72 -7.55
CA THR A 157 -20.77 10.58 -6.52
C THR A 157 -21.29 9.75 -5.34
N LEU A 158 -21.46 10.38 -4.18
CA LEU A 158 -22.00 9.70 -2.98
C LEU A 158 -23.36 9.07 -3.26
N ALA A 159 -24.24 9.78 -3.97
CA ALA A 159 -25.57 9.29 -4.34
C ALA A 159 -25.51 8.06 -5.27
N GLN A 160 -24.61 8.09 -6.26
CA GLN A 160 -24.38 6.95 -7.16
C GLN A 160 -23.83 5.75 -6.41
N LYS A 161 -22.86 5.99 -5.52
CA LYS A 161 -22.27 4.92 -4.70
C LYS A 161 -23.29 4.31 -3.74
N GLU A 162 -24.11 5.14 -3.11
CA GLU A 162 -25.20 4.65 -2.26
C GLU A 162 -26.17 3.78 -3.04
N SER A 163 -26.66 4.27 -4.19
CA SER A 163 -27.58 3.50 -5.03
C SER A 163 -27.00 2.17 -5.51
N GLN A 164 -25.70 2.15 -5.80
CA GLN A 164 -24.98 0.93 -6.18
C GLN A 164 -24.97 -0.07 -5.01
N ILE A 165 -24.47 0.34 -3.85
CA ILE A 165 -24.31 -0.53 -2.67
C ILE A 165 -25.66 -1.04 -2.18
N ARG A 166 -26.69 -0.18 -2.14
CA ARG A 166 -28.03 -0.62 -1.72
C ARG A 166 -28.60 -1.70 -2.64
N ARG A 167 -28.35 -1.61 -3.96
CA ARG A 167 -28.77 -2.65 -4.91
C ARG A 167 -27.97 -3.93 -4.76
N GLU A 168 -26.64 -3.83 -4.68
CA GLU A 168 -25.74 -4.97 -4.62
C GLU A 168 -25.91 -5.80 -3.35
N HIS A 169 -26.15 -5.13 -2.22
CA HIS A 169 -26.24 -5.77 -0.89
C HIS A 169 -27.66 -5.82 -0.35
N ARG A 170 -28.68 -5.35 -1.12
CA ARG A 170 -30.10 -5.30 -0.72
C ARG A 170 -30.35 -4.58 0.61
N ILE A 171 -29.58 -3.51 0.86
CA ILE A 171 -29.68 -2.71 2.10
C ILE A 171 -31.00 -1.92 2.09
N PRO A 172 -31.82 -2.01 3.15
CA PRO A 172 -33.04 -1.24 3.30
C PRO A 172 -32.79 0.27 3.25
N ARG A 173 -33.81 1.04 2.83
CA ARG A 173 -33.67 2.51 2.66
C ARG A 173 -33.60 3.27 3.98
N ASP A 174 -34.16 2.71 5.03
CA ASP A 174 -34.18 3.25 6.39
C ASP A 174 -32.84 3.12 7.11
N LEU A 175 -31.98 2.17 6.70
CA LEU A 175 -30.65 2.05 7.28
C LEU A 175 -29.71 3.16 6.79
N MET A 176 -29.02 3.78 7.75
CA MET A 176 -28.07 4.84 7.49
C MET A 176 -26.75 4.26 6.96
N ILE A 177 -26.25 4.84 5.88
CA ILE A 177 -24.95 4.53 5.31
C ILE A 177 -23.95 5.63 5.68
N VAL A 178 -22.80 5.22 6.22
CA VAL A 178 -21.67 6.10 6.52
C VAL A 178 -20.56 5.81 5.53
N PHE A 179 -20.16 6.82 4.75
CA PHE A 179 -19.08 6.70 3.79
C PHE A 179 -17.72 6.93 4.44
N LEU A 180 -16.75 6.08 4.10
CA LEU A 180 -15.38 6.16 4.61
C LEU A 180 -14.43 6.56 3.48
N GLU A 181 -13.87 7.75 3.57
CA GLU A 181 -12.83 8.27 2.66
C GLU A 181 -11.48 8.21 3.36
N VAL A 182 -10.60 7.33 2.90
CA VAL A 182 -9.26 7.18 3.46
C VAL A 182 -8.25 7.81 2.53
N VAL A 183 -7.49 8.77 3.06
CA VAL A 183 -6.36 9.42 2.40
C VAL A 183 -5.08 8.91 3.05
N LEU A 184 -4.26 8.24 2.26
CA LEU A 184 -3.01 7.68 2.73
C LEU A 184 -1.97 8.78 2.95
N SER A 185 -1.19 8.66 4.01
CA SER A 185 0.02 9.45 4.24
C SER A 185 1.12 9.08 3.24
N ASP A 186 2.14 9.89 3.15
CA ASP A 186 3.35 9.54 2.40
C ASP A 186 3.96 8.25 2.98
N ALA A 187 4.34 7.33 2.12
CA ALA A 187 4.92 6.04 2.50
C ALA A 187 6.26 6.17 3.28
N SER A 188 6.86 7.36 3.27
CA SER A 188 8.06 7.71 4.03
C SER A 188 7.77 8.10 5.49
N GLU A 189 6.54 8.46 5.83
CA GLU A 189 6.15 8.81 7.19
C GLU A 189 5.76 7.56 7.99
N PHE A 190 6.41 7.38 9.14
CA PHE A 190 6.38 6.11 9.86
C PHE A 190 5.29 5.99 10.92
N VAL A 191 4.85 7.09 11.52
CA VAL A 191 3.84 7.10 12.58
C VAL A 191 3.11 8.42 12.53
N ASN A 192 1.90 8.42 11.98
CA ASN A 192 0.98 9.52 12.19
C ASN A 192 -0.31 8.94 12.76
N ASP A 193 -0.79 9.52 13.84
CA ASP A 193 -2.14 9.26 14.30
C ASP A 193 -3.09 9.80 13.23
N PRO A 194 -3.96 8.97 12.65
CA PRO A 194 -4.84 9.42 11.60
C PRO A 194 -5.83 10.47 12.09
N HIS A 195 -5.99 11.51 11.30
CA HIS A 195 -6.94 12.60 11.58
C HIS A 195 -8.31 12.25 11.05
N LEU A 196 -9.33 12.31 11.91
CA LEU A 196 -10.71 12.01 11.58
C LEU A 196 -11.52 13.31 11.49
N GLN A 197 -12.13 13.54 10.34
CA GLN A 197 -13.11 14.58 10.10
C GLN A 197 -14.42 13.94 9.64
N ILE A 198 -15.51 14.31 10.30
CA ILE A 198 -16.85 13.84 9.93
C ILE A 198 -17.66 15.04 9.47
N ARG A 199 -18.33 14.87 8.34
CA ARG A 199 -19.20 15.89 7.76
C ARG A 199 -20.47 15.24 7.22
N GLN A 200 -21.50 16.04 7.14
CA GLN A 200 -22.76 15.67 6.52
C GLN A 200 -22.87 16.35 5.16
N GLU A 201 -22.89 15.57 4.10
CA GLU A 201 -23.03 16.03 2.71
C GLU A 201 -24.31 15.46 2.11
N GLU A 202 -25.21 16.32 1.63
CA GLU A 202 -26.49 15.90 1.03
C GLU A 202 -27.28 14.90 1.89
N GLY A 203 -27.28 15.08 3.20
CA GLY A 203 -27.95 14.20 4.17
C GLY A 203 -27.22 12.88 4.43
N ARG A 204 -25.99 12.72 3.98
CA ARG A 204 -25.14 11.53 4.16
C ARG A 204 -23.97 11.84 5.06
N TYR A 205 -23.60 10.88 5.89
CA TYR A 205 -22.39 11.00 6.71
C TYR A 205 -21.17 10.54 5.94
N VAL A 206 -20.14 11.40 5.92
CA VAL A 206 -18.83 11.12 5.31
C VAL A 206 -17.76 11.27 6.38
N MET A 207 -17.08 10.16 6.68
CA MET A 207 -15.90 10.13 7.53
C MET A 207 -14.66 10.22 6.64
N LYS A 208 -13.97 11.33 6.67
CA LYS A 208 -12.69 11.51 5.98
C LYS A 208 -11.56 11.29 6.98
N ILE A 209 -10.69 10.32 6.67
CA ILE A 209 -9.55 9.97 7.50
C ILE A 209 -8.31 10.28 6.69
N THR A 210 -7.50 11.23 7.19
CA THR A 210 -6.23 11.62 6.57
C THR A 210 -5.07 11.06 7.37
N ASP A 211 -3.89 11.07 6.77
CA ASP A 211 -2.64 10.57 7.35
C ASP A 211 -2.69 9.09 7.74
N ALA A 212 -3.49 8.33 6.99
CA ALA A 212 -3.67 6.91 7.22
C ALA A 212 -2.51 6.09 6.63
N ALA A 213 -2.01 5.14 7.40
CA ALA A 213 -0.92 4.26 6.95
C ALA A 213 -1.38 3.19 5.94
N SER A 214 -2.64 2.77 5.99
CA SER A 214 -3.22 1.74 5.11
C SER A 214 -4.73 1.82 5.12
N ILE A 215 -5.36 1.62 3.98
CA ILE A 215 -6.83 1.61 3.86
C ILE A 215 -7.43 0.51 4.73
N ALA A 216 -6.91 -0.72 4.65
CA ALA A 216 -7.46 -1.86 5.36
C ALA A 216 -7.35 -1.71 6.88
N HIS A 217 -6.22 -1.23 7.40
CA HIS A 217 -6.03 -1.00 8.83
C HIS A 217 -6.98 0.08 9.35
N THR A 218 -7.13 1.16 8.58
CA THR A 218 -8.02 2.26 8.95
C THR A 218 -9.48 1.82 8.99
N LEU A 219 -9.94 1.07 7.98
CA LEU A 219 -11.30 0.54 7.96
C LEU A 219 -11.56 -0.42 9.14
N ALA A 220 -10.62 -1.33 9.42
CA ALA A 220 -10.72 -2.24 10.55
C ALA A 220 -10.75 -1.49 11.89
N ALA A 221 -9.88 -0.46 12.04
CA ALA A 221 -9.82 0.36 13.25
C ALA A 221 -11.12 1.13 13.49
N VAL A 222 -11.67 1.81 12.48
CA VAL A 222 -12.96 2.50 12.58
C VAL A 222 -14.06 1.53 13.02
N ALA A 223 -14.13 0.37 12.38
CA ALA A 223 -15.17 -0.61 12.68
C ALA A 223 -15.06 -1.16 14.11
N LEU A 224 -13.84 -1.43 14.59
CA LEU A 224 -13.61 -1.88 15.96
C LEU A 224 -13.90 -0.80 16.99
N GLU A 225 -13.56 0.46 16.71
CA GLU A 225 -13.88 1.57 17.61
C GLU A 225 -15.39 1.80 17.73
N LEU A 226 -16.13 1.66 16.64
CA LEU A 226 -17.60 1.72 16.67
C LEU A 226 -18.20 0.52 17.44
N ALA A 227 -17.64 -0.68 17.26
CA ALA A 227 -18.10 -1.88 17.93
C ALA A 227 -17.93 -1.86 19.45
N LYS A 228 -17.10 -0.97 20.03
CA LYS A 228 -16.89 -0.87 21.48
C LYS A 228 -18.12 -0.39 22.25
N VAL A 229 -19.02 0.35 21.62
CA VAL A 229 -20.15 1.00 22.29
C VAL A 229 -21.50 0.47 21.82
N GLY A 230 -21.63 0.11 20.54
CA GLY A 230 -22.88 -0.33 19.94
C GLY A 230 -22.83 -1.76 19.41
N ARG A 231 -23.75 -2.07 18.50
CA ARG A 231 -23.66 -3.29 17.71
C ARG A 231 -22.47 -3.22 16.76
N PRO A 232 -21.80 -4.35 16.48
CA PRO A 232 -20.72 -4.38 15.50
C PRO A 232 -21.22 -3.85 14.15
N PRO A 233 -20.49 -2.89 13.53
CA PRO A 233 -20.89 -2.35 12.25
C PRO A 233 -20.66 -3.36 11.11
N GLU A 234 -21.36 -3.13 10.00
CA GLU A 234 -21.19 -3.89 8.77
C GLU A 234 -20.41 -3.07 7.74
N ILE A 235 -19.33 -3.65 7.20
CA ILE A 235 -18.54 -3.01 6.14
C ILE A 235 -18.93 -3.63 4.80
N HIS A 236 -19.50 -2.84 3.91
CA HIS A 236 -19.95 -3.26 2.60
C HIS A 236 -19.01 -2.78 1.49
N PHE A 237 -18.36 -3.72 0.84
CA PHE A 237 -17.54 -3.46 -0.35
C PHE A 237 -18.35 -3.71 -1.62
N GLY A 238 -18.33 -2.74 -2.55
CA GLY A 238 -18.92 -2.92 -3.87
C GLY A 238 -18.14 -3.92 -4.72
N TRP A 239 -18.73 -4.31 -5.84
CA TRP A 239 -18.08 -5.14 -6.84
C TRP A 239 -16.76 -4.50 -7.30
N SER A 240 -15.71 -5.32 -7.38
CA SER A 240 -14.41 -4.93 -7.93
C SER A 240 -14.17 -5.75 -9.21
N ASP A 241 -13.97 -5.05 -10.32
CA ASP A 241 -13.61 -5.66 -11.62
C ASP A 241 -12.09 -5.96 -11.71
N GLU A 242 -11.37 -5.85 -10.60
CA GLU A 242 -9.93 -6.08 -10.58
C GLU A 242 -9.61 -7.57 -10.70
N SER A 243 -8.71 -7.92 -11.62
CA SER A 243 -8.28 -9.29 -11.79
C SER A 243 -7.46 -9.77 -10.58
N PRO A 244 -7.52 -11.08 -10.21
CA PRO A 244 -6.73 -11.62 -9.10
C PRO A 244 -5.23 -11.36 -9.24
N LEU A 245 -4.72 -11.30 -10.46
CA LEU A 245 -3.31 -11.00 -10.74
C LEU A 245 -2.97 -9.54 -10.45
N SER A 246 -3.82 -8.59 -10.87
CA SER A 246 -3.59 -7.16 -10.58
C SER A 246 -3.61 -6.87 -9.08
N VAL A 247 -4.49 -7.52 -8.33
CA VAL A 247 -4.58 -7.44 -6.87
C VAL A 247 -3.32 -7.99 -6.21
N SER A 248 -2.81 -9.14 -6.70
CA SER A 248 -1.59 -9.75 -6.18
C SER A 248 -0.34 -8.92 -6.47
N PHE A 249 -0.22 -8.39 -7.69
CA PHE A 249 0.86 -7.45 -8.04
C PHE A 249 0.75 -6.12 -7.30
N GLY A 250 -0.46 -5.59 -7.11
CA GLY A 250 -0.71 -4.39 -6.31
C GLY A 250 -0.24 -4.59 -4.86
N PHE A 251 -0.49 -5.74 -4.26
CA PHE A 251 0.01 -6.08 -2.93
C PHE A 251 1.54 -6.17 -2.88
N LEU A 252 2.14 -6.83 -3.86
CA LEU A 252 3.60 -6.99 -3.93
C LEU A 252 4.33 -5.67 -4.12
N LEU A 253 3.85 -4.80 -5.01
CA LEU A 253 4.53 -3.56 -5.40
C LEU A 253 4.16 -2.38 -4.49
N PHE A 254 2.89 -2.24 -4.12
CA PHE A 254 2.37 -1.05 -3.43
C PHE A 254 1.87 -1.34 -2.01
N GLY A 255 1.76 -2.61 -1.61
CA GLY A 255 1.20 -3.00 -0.31
C GLY A 255 -0.32 -2.90 -0.25
N GLU A 256 -0.98 -2.55 -1.34
CA GLU A 256 -2.43 -2.51 -1.49
C GLU A 256 -2.89 -3.84 -2.09
N GLY A 257 -3.28 -4.78 -1.22
CA GLY A 257 -3.82 -6.07 -1.63
C GLY A 257 -5.35 -6.06 -1.71
N ASN A 258 -5.93 -7.24 -1.63
CA ASN A 258 -7.37 -7.41 -1.49
C ASN A 258 -7.83 -6.79 -0.17
N VAL A 259 -8.23 -5.52 -0.20
CA VAL A 259 -8.64 -4.74 0.99
C VAL A 259 -9.74 -5.46 1.78
N PRO A 260 -10.83 -5.98 1.17
CA PRO A 260 -11.86 -6.70 1.90
C PRO A 260 -11.33 -7.92 2.67
N TRP A 261 -10.47 -8.71 2.02
CA TRP A 261 -9.86 -9.88 2.66
C TRP A 261 -8.96 -9.48 3.84
N LEU A 262 -8.15 -8.45 3.65
CA LEU A 262 -7.25 -7.97 4.69
C LEU A 262 -8.01 -7.37 5.88
N VAL A 263 -9.07 -6.60 5.64
CA VAL A 263 -9.96 -6.09 6.69
C VAL A 263 -10.56 -7.25 7.49
N ARG A 264 -11.09 -8.28 6.81
CA ARG A 264 -11.64 -9.46 7.47
C ARG A 264 -10.62 -10.18 8.35
N GLU A 265 -9.39 -10.33 7.87
CA GLU A 265 -8.31 -10.99 8.63
C GLU A 265 -7.87 -10.13 9.84
N LEU A 266 -7.78 -8.81 9.69
CA LEU A 266 -7.47 -7.89 10.79
C LEU A 266 -8.54 -7.92 11.88
N LEU A 267 -9.82 -7.88 11.50
CA LEU A 267 -10.94 -7.95 12.42
C LEU A 267 -10.98 -9.29 13.15
N ARG A 268 -10.74 -10.40 12.44
CA ARG A 268 -10.71 -11.75 13.05
C ARG A 268 -9.62 -11.90 14.10
N ARG A 269 -8.48 -11.23 13.92
CA ARG A 269 -7.37 -11.25 14.87
C ARG A 269 -7.56 -10.31 16.05
N ALA A 270 -8.14 -9.14 15.79
CA ALA A 270 -8.34 -8.12 16.80
C ALA A 270 -9.54 -8.46 17.71
N GLU A 271 -10.61 -9.07 17.15
CA GLU A 271 -11.80 -9.50 17.89
C GLU A 271 -12.09 -10.97 17.60
N PRO A 272 -11.66 -11.88 18.50
CA PRO A 272 -11.91 -13.30 18.36
C PRO A 272 -13.39 -13.69 18.53
N ASP A 273 -14.16 -12.92 19.34
CA ASP A 273 -15.58 -13.17 19.58
C ASP A 273 -16.39 -12.80 18.34
N GLU A 274 -17.00 -13.80 17.70
CA GLU A 274 -17.78 -13.61 16.49
C GLU A 274 -18.99 -12.71 16.67
N ALA A 275 -19.59 -12.71 17.85
CA ALA A 275 -20.75 -11.89 18.15
C ALA A 275 -20.42 -10.38 18.25
N LYS A 276 -19.17 -10.05 18.56
CA LYS A 276 -18.68 -8.68 18.69
C LYS A 276 -17.89 -8.19 17.47
N ARG A 277 -17.61 -9.11 16.56
CA ARG A 277 -16.78 -8.82 15.39
C ARG A 277 -17.57 -8.09 14.30
N PRO A 278 -17.07 -6.93 13.80
CA PRO A 278 -17.66 -6.28 12.64
C PRO A 278 -17.74 -7.21 11.42
N LEU A 279 -18.88 -7.16 10.72
CA LEU A 279 -19.11 -7.98 9.55
C LEU A 279 -18.51 -7.33 8.28
N VAL A 280 -17.91 -8.15 7.42
CA VAL A 280 -17.39 -7.69 6.13
C VAL A 280 -18.12 -8.40 5.00
N THR A 281 -18.83 -7.65 4.19
CA THR A 281 -19.62 -8.14 3.06
C THR A 281 -19.05 -7.61 1.75
N VAL A 282 -18.90 -8.50 0.77
CA VAL A 282 -18.41 -8.15 -0.57
C VAL A 282 -19.48 -8.50 -1.58
N ALA A 283 -19.78 -7.59 -2.51
CA ALA A 283 -20.75 -7.84 -3.57
C ALA A 283 -20.32 -9.06 -4.40
N GLY A 284 -21.27 -9.96 -4.70
CA GLY A 284 -21.01 -11.17 -5.49
C GLY A 284 -20.42 -12.37 -4.72
N SER A 285 -20.22 -12.27 -3.41
CA SER A 285 -19.90 -13.42 -2.56
C SER A 285 -21.19 -14.04 -2.00
N GLY A 286 -21.94 -14.71 -2.85
CA GLY A 286 -23.14 -15.47 -2.53
C GLY A 286 -23.07 -16.83 -3.14
#